data_ac120284996d509300dbdc335683a748
#
_entry.id   ac120284996d509300dbdc335683a748
#
_cell.length_a   1.000
_cell.length_b   1.000
_cell.length_c   1.000
_cell.angle_alpha   90.00
_cell.angle_beta   90.00
_cell.angle_gamma   90.00
#
_symmetry.space_group_name_H-M   'P 1'
#
loop_
_entity.id
_entity.type
_entity.pdbx_description
1 polymer ?
#
loop_
_entity_poly.entity_id
_entity_poly.type
_entity_poly.pdbx_seq_one_letter_code
_entity_poly.pdbx_strand_id
1 'polypeptide(L)'
;SQEAGDLIGFLYTLNYFDPPGSVEAGRKLFSDRKCILCHTVGGIGGVVGPNLDFTKQFGSPIFVASALWNHGPQMAETMKAKGIDRPAFTGAELRDLLAFLVPASAGPREGPLYVLPGRADVGRQLFSEKRCIECHAAGGAGGRVGPDLVELGVRRSPLEFAAAIWNKVPALAQAMQARGVPVPQLRPEEMADLVAYLYSVKYFAEPGSVSRGWALAVDKGCLFCHGVYGERGKPASDLTRAKGLDSPAGVVASLWNHATVTAPEPGGKKRPWPAFRPQEMADLGALLQSLGRARQIP
;
A
#
# COMPACT_ATOMS: atom_id res chain seq x y z
N SER A 1 5.48 16.39 6.03
CA SER A 1 4.55 15.45 5.36
C SER A 1 5.19 14.08 5.12
N GLN A 2 6.47 14.02 4.73
CA GLN A 2 7.18 12.76 4.55
C GLN A 2 7.32 12.01 5.88
N GLU A 3 7.81 12.67 6.92
CA GLU A 3 7.96 12.07 8.26
C GLU A 3 6.67 11.49 8.83
N ALA A 4 5.53 12.15 8.60
CA ALA A 4 4.24 11.61 9.02
C ALA A 4 3.83 10.39 8.17
N GLY A 5 4.12 10.41 6.87
CA GLY A 5 3.93 9.25 5.99
C GLY A 5 4.80 8.07 6.45
N ASP A 6 6.06 8.33 6.77
CA ASP A 6 7.01 7.32 7.25
C ASP A 6 6.58 6.75 8.61
N LEU A 7 6.11 7.61 9.54
CA LEU A 7 5.59 7.19 10.83
C LEU A 7 4.31 6.35 10.69
N ILE A 8 3.37 6.77 9.84
CA ILE A 8 2.17 6.00 9.55
C ILE A 8 2.55 4.66 8.93
N GLY A 9 3.47 4.64 7.96
CA GLY A 9 4.00 3.42 7.36
C GLY A 9 4.63 2.50 8.39
N PHE A 10 5.44 3.05 9.31
CA PHE A 10 6.04 2.30 10.42
C PHE A 10 4.99 1.73 11.37
N LEU A 11 4.01 2.53 11.81
CA LEU A 11 2.93 2.06 12.67
C LEU A 11 2.06 1.00 11.99
N TYR A 12 1.86 1.11 10.68
CA TYR A 12 1.23 0.07 9.88
C TYR A 12 2.01 -1.23 9.91
N THR A 13 3.34 -1.16 9.71
CA THR A 13 4.19 -2.35 9.74
C THR A 13 4.16 -3.03 11.11
N LEU A 14 4.09 -2.29 12.21
CA LEU A 14 3.98 -2.86 13.55
C LEU A 14 2.72 -3.70 13.77
N ASN A 15 1.61 -3.32 13.15
CA ASN A 15 0.35 -4.08 13.21
C ASN A 15 0.29 -5.26 12.24
N TYR A 16 1.28 -5.40 11.34
CA TYR A 16 1.35 -6.42 10.30
C TYR A 16 2.54 -7.35 10.43
N PHE A 17 3.24 -7.35 11.58
CA PHE A 17 4.23 -8.38 11.82
C PHE A 17 3.52 -9.72 11.99
N ASP A 18 3.66 -10.55 10.95
CA ASP A 18 3.36 -11.96 11.09
C ASP A 18 4.25 -12.56 12.19
N PRO A 19 3.73 -13.51 12.98
CA PRO A 19 4.57 -14.25 13.91
C PRO A 19 5.72 -14.92 13.15
N PRO A 20 6.85 -15.23 13.79
CA PRO A 20 7.98 -15.88 13.14
C PRO A 20 7.56 -17.16 12.40
N GLY A 21 8.06 -17.36 11.19
CA GLY A 21 7.83 -18.59 10.44
C GLY A 21 8.71 -19.74 10.93
N SER A 22 8.28 -20.96 10.65
CA SER A 22 9.04 -22.18 10.94
C SER A 22 9.97 -22.53 9.78
N VAL A 23 11.28 -22.57 10.04
CA VAL A 23 12.30 -22.99 9.08
C VAL A 23 12.07 -24.42 8.62
N GLU A 24 11.70 -25.32 9.54
CA GLU A 24 11.44 -26.73 9.25
C GLU A 24 10.20 -26.91 8.38
N ALA A 25 9.10 -26.22 8.71
CA ALA A 25 7.88 -26.23 7.90
C ALA A 25 8.16 -25.66 6.51
N GLY A 26 8.92 -24.58 6.41
CA GLY A 26 9.33 -23.98 5.14
C GLY A 26 10.17 -24.91 4.27
N ARG A 27 11.12 -25.64 4.86
CA ARG A 27 11.90 -26.66 4.17
C ARG A 27 11.01 -27.76 3.61
N LYS A 28 10.07 -28.23 4.44
CA LYS A 28 9.10 -29.24 4.02
C LYS A 28 8.23 -28.73 2.87
N LEU A 29 7.70 -27.52 2.97
CA LEU A 29 6.93 -26.88 1.91
C LEU A 29 7.73 -26.75 0.61
N PHE A 30 9.00 -26.36 0.67
CA PHE A 30 9.88 -26.22 -0.51
C PHE A 30 10.00 -27.55 -1.28
N SER A 31 10.06 -28.66 -0.57
CA SER A 31 10.06 -30.00 -1.17
C SER A 31 8.68 -30.44 -1.63
N ASP A 32 7.67 -30.39 -0.75
CA ASP A 32 6.32 -30.90 -1.01
C ASP A 32 5.63 -30.14 -2.14
N ARG A 33 5.83 -28.83 -2.21
CA ARG A 33 5.29 -27.94 -3.26
C ARG A 33 6.15 -27.97 -4.54
N LYS A 34 7.15 -28.85 -4.62
CA LYS A 34 7.99 -29.11 -5.80
C LYS A 34 8.88 -27.94 -6.22
N CYS A 35 9.10 -26.94 -5.36
CA CYS A 35 10.01 -25.82 -5.63
C CYS A 35 11.42 -26.30 -5.92
N ILE A 36 11.87 -27.33 -5.17
CA ILE A 36 13.17 -27.99 -5.29
C ILE A 36 13.44 -28.59 -6.68
N LEU A 37 12.41 -28.91 -7.47
CA LEU A 37 12.60 -29.47 -8.80
C LEU A 37 13.19 -28.45 -9.80
N CYS A 38 12.99 -27.15 -9.51
CA CYS A 38 13.41 -26.05 -10.37
C CYS A 38 14.46 -25.15 -9.72
N HIS A 39 14.38 -24.96 -8.41
CA HIS A 39 15.22 -24.02 -7.66
C HIS A 39 16.21 -24.75 -6.74
N THR A 40 17.41 -24.19 -6.65
CA THR A 40 18.47 -24.64 -5.72
C THR A 40 18.44 -23.79 -4.46
N VAL A 41 18.57 -24.44 -3.29
CA VAL A 41 18.79 -23.81 -1.97
C VAL A 41 19.82 -24.64 -1.20
N GLY A 42 20.86 -23.99 -0.68
CA GLY A 42 21.95 -24.69 0.04
C GLY A 42 22.68 -25.70 -0.84
N GLY A 43 22.79 -25.46 -2.13
CA GLY A 43 23.43 -26.35 -3.09
C GLY A 43 22.58 -27.59 -3.47
N ILE A 44 21.33 -27.68 -2.99
CA ILE A 44 20.44 -28.84 -3.26
C ILE A 44 19.21 -28.32 -4.06
N GLY A 45 18.93 -28.96 -5.20
CA GLY A 45 17.77 -28.68 -6.03
C GLY A 45 18.07 -28.61 -7.51
N GLY A 46 17.05 -28.21 -8.28
CA GLY A 46 17.13 -28.07 -9.74
C GLY A 46 17.76 -26.76 -10.19
N VAL A 47 18.10 -26.73 -11.49
CA VAL A 47 18.76 -25.58 -12.14
C VAL A 47 17.89 -24.93 -13.24
N VAL A 48 16.59 -25.26 -13.28
CA VAL A 48 15.64 -24.69 -14.25
C VAL A 48 15.29 -23.26 -13.89
N GLY A 49 15.12 -22.99 -12.61
CA GLY A 49 14.93 -21.66 -12.04
C GLY A 49 16.25 -21.12 -11.44
N PRO A 50 16.27 -19.85 -11.04
CA PRO A 50 17.43 -19.26 -10.40
C PRO A 50 17.76 -19.97 -9.07
N ASN A 51 19.07 -19.99 -8.74
CA ASN A 51 19.52 -20.38 -7.41
C ASN A 51 19.09 -19.32 -6.39
N LEU A 52 18.29 -19.72 -5.40
CA LEU A 52 17.70 -18.83 -4.41
C LEU A 52 18.68 -18.42 -3.31
N ASP A 53 19.85 -19.10 -3.18
CA ASP A 53 20.92 -18.69 -2.26
C ASP A 53 21.44 -17.28 -2.54
N PHE A 54 21.33 -16.82 -3.78
CA PHE A 54 21.83 -15.52 -4.21
C PHE A 54 20.77 -14.40 -4.15
N THR A 55 19.57 -14.70 -3.71
CA THR A 55 18.49 -13.71 -3.60
C THR A 55 18.59 -12.95 -2.28
N LYS A 56 18.99 -11.66 -2.35
CA LYS A 56 19.37 -10.87 -1.17
C LYS A 56 18.19 -10.30 -0.36
N GLN A 57 16.95 -10.37 -0.86
CA GLN A 57 15.82 -9.58 -0.33
C GLN A 57 14.60 -10.41 0.08
N PHE A 58 14.76 -11.71 0.36
CA PHE A 58 13.64 -12.54 0.84
C PHE A 58 13.02 -12.08 2.15
N GLY A 59 13.73 -11.27 2.92
CA GLY A 59 13.20 -10.70 4.15
C GLY A 59 12.14 -9.60 3.95
N SER A 60 11.97 -9.08 2.72
CA SER A 60 10.95 -8.08 2.41
C SER A 60 9.73 -8.73 1.74
N PRO A 61 8.55 -8.77 2.40
CA PRO A 61 7.32 -9.26 1.80
C PRO A 61 6.92 -8.52 0.51
N ILE A 62 7.23 -7.25 0.42
CA ILE A 62 6.98 -6.42 -0.78
C ILE A 62 7.87 -6.84 -1.94
N PHE A 63 9.15 -7.11 -1.68
CA PHE A 63 10.05 -7.68 -2.68
C PHE A 63 9.52 -9.03 -3.18
N VAL A 64 9.10 -9.88 -2.26
CA VAL A 64 8.54 -11.20 -2.61
C VAL A 64 7.28 -11.05 -3.46
N ALA A 65 6.36 -10.13 -3.10
CA ALA A 65 5.17 -9.86 -3.89
C ALA A 65 5.52 -9.39 -5.32
N SER A 66 6.48 -8.48 -5.45
CA SER A 66 7.00 -8.00 -6.74
C SER A 66 7.62 -9.14 -7.57
N ALA A 67 8.46 -9.96 -6.94
CA ALA A 67 9.09 -11.11 -7.60
C ALA A 67 8.05 -12.14 -8.08
N LEU A 68 7.06 -12.45 -7.23
CA LEU A 68 5.99 -13.39 -7.59
C LEU A 68 5.07 -12.84 -8.68
N TRP A 69 4.85 -11.53 -8.73
CA TRP A 69 4.14 -10.88 -9.82
C TRP A 69 4.92 -11.01 -11.15
N ASN A 70 6.19 -10.61 -11.14
CA ASN A 70 6.99 -10.54 -12.35
C ASN A 70 7.33 -11.92 -12.94
N HIS A 71 7.60 -12.91 -12.08
CA HIS A 71 8.05 -14.25 -12.49
C HIS A 71 6.94 -15.32 -12.46
N GLY A 72 5.83 -15.04 -11.79
CA GLY A 72 4.74 -15.98 -11.60
C GLY A 72 4.14 -16.55 -12.89
N PRO A 73 3.92 -15.75 -13.97
CA PRO A 73 3.45 -16.27 -15.24
C PRO A 73 4.39 -17.29 -15.86
N GLN A 74 5.69 -16.96 -15.93
CA GLN A 74 6.71 -17.85 -16.50
C GLN A 74 6.87 -19.14 -15.68
N MET A 75 6.84 -19.03 -14.34
CA MET A 75 6.86 -20.21 -13.48
C MET A 75 5.64 -21.11 -13.73
N ALA A 76 4.45 -20.52 -13.87
CA ALA A 76 3.24 -21.27 -14.15
C ALA A 76 3.29 -22.02 -15.49
N GLU A 77 3.80 -21.40 -16.55
CA GLU A 77 3.99 -22.03 -17.86
C GLU A 77 4.99 -23.18 -17.77
N THR A 78 6.13 -22.96 -17.09
CA THR A 78 7.17 -23.99 -16.94
C THR A 78 6.64 -25.17 -16.12
N MET A 79 5.89 -24.94 -15.06
CA MET A 79 5.27 -26.00 -14.26
C MET A 79 4.27 -26.80 -15.09
N LYS A 80 3.40 -26.13 -15.84
CA LYS A 80 2.46 -26.76 -16.75
C LYS A 80 3.17 -27.63 -17.79
N ALA A 81 4.22 -27.13 -18.42
CA ALA A 81 5.02 -27.87 -19.41
C ALA A 81 5.68 -29.13 -18.83
N LYS A 82 5.96 -29.14 -17.52
CA LYS A 82 6.55 -30.27 -16.80
C LYS A 82 5.52 -31.18 -16.12
N GLY A 83 4.23 -30.92 -16.30
CA GLY A 83 3.15 -31.68 -15.64
C GLY A 83 3.14 -31.49 -14.11
N ILE A 84 3.61 -30.36 -13.60
CA ILE A 84 3.63 -30.04 -12.18
C ILE A 84 2.45 -29.15 -11.86
N ASP A 85 1.58 -29.59 -10.95
CA ASP A 85 0.49 -28.78 -10.46
C ASP A 85 1.02 -27.56 -9.69
N ARG A 86 0.52 -26.38 -10.06
CA ARG A 86 0.92 -25.16 -9.40
C ARG A 86 0.32 -25.05 -8.01
N PRO A 87 1.13 -24.98 -6.94
CA PRO A 87 0.60 -24.90 -5.59
C PRO A 87 -0.02 -23.53 -5.32
N ALA A 88 -1.09 -23.50 -4.55
CA ALA A 88 -1.57 -22.31 -3.90
C ALA A 88 -0.89 -22.15 -2.54
N PHE A 89 -0.72 -20.90 -2.08
CA PHE A 89 -0.15 -20.57 -0.77
C PHE A 89 -1.12 -19.74 0.07
N THR A 90 -1.14 -20.03 1.36
CA THR A 90 -1.63 -19.11 2.39
C THR A 90 -0.50 -18.16 2.80
N GLY A 91 -0.83 -17.05 3.48
CA GLY A 91 0.18 -16.16 4.06
C GLY A 91 1.08 -16.89 5.06
N ALA A 92 0.52 -17.80 5.86
CA ALA A 92 1.28 -18.61 6.81
C ALA A 92 2.29 -19.55 6.13
N GLU A 93 1.88 -20.25 5.08
CA GLU A 93 2.80 -21.11 4.31
C GLU A 93 3.90 -20.29 3.64
N LEU A 94 3.58 -19.12 3.10
CA LEU A 94 4.58 -18.24 2.51
C LEU A 94 5.56 -17.71 3.57
N ARG A 95 5.08 -17.37 4.76
CA ARG A 95 5.91 -17.00 5.91
C ARG A 95 6.91 -18.10 6.29
N ASP A 96 6.43 -19.33 6.40
CA ASP A 96 7.30 -20.48 6.74
C ASP A 96 8.32 -20.74 5.64
N LEU A 97 7.91 -20.65 4.37
CA LEU A 97 8.80 -20.77 3.22
C LEU A 97 9.91 -19.71 3.26
N LEU A 98 9.56 -18.45 3.55
CA LEU A 98 10.54 -17.37 3.67
C LEU A 98 11.47 -17.55 4.87
N ALA A 99 10.96 -18.06 5.99
CA ALA A 99 11.79 -18.42 7.15
C ALA A 99 12.88 -19.42 6.80
N PHE A 100 12.60 -20.35 5.87
CA PHE A 100 13.59 -21.28 5.33
C PHE A 100 14.56 -20.62 4.33
N LEU A 101 14.05 -19.76 3.44
CA LEU A 101 14.86 -19.15 2.37
C LEU A 101 15.80 -18.05 2.86
N VAL A 102 15.38 -17.26 3.86
CA VAL A 102 16.16 -16.12 4.38
C VAL A 102 17.53 -16.56 4.97
N PRO A 103 17.63 -17.60 5.83
CA PRO A 103 18.92 -18.07 6.34
C PRO A 103 19.79 -18.74 5.30
N ALA A 104 19.18 -19.35 4.27
CA ALA A 104 19.90 -20.03 3.21
C ALA A 104 20.54 -19.07 2.22
N SER A 105 20.03 -17.84 2.10
CA SER A 105 20.60 -16.82 1.24
C SER A 105 21.97 -16.38 1.77
N ALA A 106 23.03 -16.81 1.09
CA ALA A 106 24.42 -16.51 1.44
C ALA A 106 24.79 -15.08 0.99
N GLY A 107 24.68 -14.14 1.89
CA GLY A 107 25.20 -12.78 1.70
C GLY A 107 25.17 -12.00 3.01
N PRO A 108 26.11 -11.09 3.25
CA PRO A 108 25.99 -10.20 4.39
C PRO A 108 24.62 -9.50 4.29
N ARG A 109 23.85 -9.55 5.38
CA ARG A 109 22.62 -8.77 5.51
C ARG A 109 23.03 -7.31 5.59
N GLU A 110 23.28 -6.71 4.43
CA GLU A 110 23.52 -5.28 4.34
C GLU A 110 22.17 -4.57 4.42
N GLY A 111 21.93 -3.99 5.55
CA GLY A 111 20.79 -3.11 5.80
C GLY A 111 19.63 -3.79 6.53
N PRO A 112 18.81 -2.97 7.19
CA PRO A 112 17.58 -3.44 7.82
C PRO A 112 16.60 -3.99 6.78
N LEU A 113 15.76 -4.93 7.21
CA LEU A 113 14.58 -5.41 6.49
C LEU A 113 13.61 -4.24 6.30
N TYR A 114 13.82 -3.42 5.27
CA TYR A 114 12.89 -2.34 4.99
C TYR A 114 11.68 -2.93 4.25
N VAL A 115 10.55 -2.95 4.92
CA VAL A 115 9.30 -2.66 4.25
C VAL A 115 9.41 -1.17 3.89
N LEU A 116 9.77 -0.87 2.65
CA LEU A 116 9.75 0.51 2.17
C LEU A 116 8.32 1.02 2.32
N PRO A 117 8.06 2.06 3.12
CA PRO A 117 6.77 2.69 3.09
C PRO A 117 6.59 3.27 1.68
N GLY A 118 5.65 2.69 0.94
CA GLY A 118 5.31 3.20 -0.38
C GLY A 118 4.62 4.56 -0.29
N ARG A 119 4.63 5.30 -1.37
CA ARG A 119 3.94 6.58 -1.52
C ARG A 119 2.58 6.38 -2.19
N ALA A 120 1.51 6.66 -1.46
CA ALA A 120 0.15 6.41 -1.92
C ALA A 120 -0.25 7.27 -3.15
N ASP A 121 0.27 8.48 -3.27
CA ASP A 121 0.08 9.37 -4.42
C ASP A 121 0.70 8.79 -5.69
N VAL A 122 1.93 8.28 -5.60
CA VAL A 122 2.63 7.60 -6.70
C VAL A 122 1.94 6.27 -7.01
N GLY A 123 1.52 5.50 -6.00
CA GLY A 123 0.77 4.27 -6.19
C GLY A 123 -0.53 4.48 -6.95
N ARG A 124 -1.24 5.60 -6.73
CA ARG A 124 -2.42 5.97 -7.51
C ARG A 124 -2.09 6.24 -8.98
N GLN A 125 -0.97 6.93 -9.24
CA GLN A 125 -0.52 7.16 -10.62
C GLN A 125 -0.16 5.84 -11.29
N LEU A 126 0.64 4.99 -10.62
CA LEU A 126 1.01 3.66 -11.09
C LEU A 126 -0.20 2.77 -11.37
N PHE A 127 -1.25 2.85 -10.52
CA PHE A 127 -2.49 2.09 -10.72
C PHE A 127 -3.16 2.41 -12.06
N SER A 128 -3.05 3.66 -12.52
CA SER A 128 -3.51 4.10 -13.85
C SER A 128 -2.49 3.77 -14.93
N GLU A 129 -1.22 4.11 -14.77
CA GLU A 129 -0.16 3.93 -15.76
C GLU A 129 0.09 2.46 -16.11
N LYS A 130 0.06 1.58 -15.10
CA LYS A 130 0.18 0.13 -15.25
C LYS A 130 -1.15 -0.53 -15.66
N ARG A 131 -2.18 0.28 -15.97
CA ARG A 131 -3.49 -0.12 -16.48
C ARG A 131 -4.33 -1.00 -15.53
N CYS A 132 -4.01 -1.04 -14.24
CA CYS A 132 -4.79 -1.78 -13.24
C CYS A 132 -6.23 -1.26 -13.16
N ILE A 133 -6.41 0.06 -13.29
CA ILE A 133 -7.70 0.75 -13.23
C ILE A 133 -8.67 0.33 -14.36
N GLU A 134 -8.18 -0.21 -15.47
CA GLU A 134 -9.05 -0.63 -16.57
C GLU A 134 -9.92 -1.84 -16.21
N CYS A 135 -9.40 -2.68 -15.30
CA CYS A 135 -10.09 -3.89 -14.85
C CYS A 135 -10.58 -3.78 -13.41
N HIS A 136 -9.80 -3.17 -12.54
CA HIS A 136 -10.06 -3.10 -11.10
C HIS A 136 -10.51 -1.71 -10.67
N ALA A 137 -11.44 -1.67 -9.72
CA ALA A 137 -11.70 -0.48 -8.93
C ALA A 137 -10.79 -0.46 -7.68
N ALA A 138 -10.59 0.74 -7.15
CA ALA A 138 -10.03 0.98 -5.83
C ALA A 138 -10.97 1.94 -5.07
N GLY A 139 -11.73 1.41 -4.11
CA GLY A 139 -12.74 2.16 -3.37
C GLY A 139 -13.88 2.69 -4.25
N GLY A 140 -14.37 1.87 -5.17
CA GLY A 140 -15.44 2.20 -6.10
C GLY A 140 -15.01 2.98 -7.35
N ALA A 141 -13.78 3.49 -7.42
CA ALA A 141 -13.26 4.23 -8.57
C ALA A 141 -12.43 3.30 -9.48
N GLY A 142 -12.85 3.09 -10.72
CA GLY A 142 -12.15 2.28 -11.72
C GLY A 142 -13.02 1.26 -12.44
N GLY A 143 -12.38 0.25 -13.03
CA GLY A 143 -13.02 -0.81 -13.81
C GLY A 143 -13.82 -1.79 -12.96
N ARG A 144 -14.71 -2.52 -13.62
CA ARG A 144 -15.60 -3.54 -13.00
C ARG A 144 -15.41 -4.93 -13.60
N VAL A 145 -14.34 -5.15 -14.34
CA VAL A 145 -14.00 -6.46 -14.92
C VAL A 145 -13.45 -7.38 -13.84
N GLY A 146 -12.60 -6.85 -13.00
CA GLY A 146 -12.11 -7.49 -11.79
C GLY A 146 -12.78 -6.93 -10.54
N PRO A 147 -12.55 -7.55 -9.38
CA PRO A 147 -13.08 -7.04 -8.12
C PRO A 147 -12.42 -5.72 -7.73
N ASP A 148 -13.12 -4.95 -6.88
CA ASP A 148 -12.51 -3.81 -6.18
C ASP A 148 -11.42 -4.32 -5.23
N LEU A 149 -10.18 -3.85 -5.45
CA LEU A 149 -9.03 -4.34 -4.69
C LEU A 149 -9.04 -3.90 -3.23
N VAL A 150 -9.75 -2.83 -2.92
CA VAL A 150 -9.94 -2.36 -1.54
C VAL A 150 -10.94 -3.24 -0.80
N GLU A 151 -12.01 -3.67 -1.47
CA GLU A 151 -13.04 -4.58 -0.92
C GLU A 151 -12.50 -5.99 -0.66
N LEU A 152 -11.62 -6.51 -1.52
CA LEU A 152 -10.97 -7.83 -1.35
C LEU A 152 -10.13 -7.97 -0.09
N GLY A 153 -10.02 -6.89 0.65
CA GLY A 153 -9.45 -6.93 1.99
C GLY A 153 -7.94 -6.83 2.03
N VAL A 154 -7.46 -5.62 1.86
CA VAL A 154 -6.13 -5.20 2.35
C VAL A 154 -6.06 -5.29 3.90
N ARG A 155 -6.93 -6.08 4.54
CA ARG A 155 -6.85 -6.42 5.98
C ARG A 155 -5.79 -7.49 6.25
N ARG A 156 -5.10 -7.93 5.22
CA ARG A 156 -4.18 -9.04 5.28
C ARG A 156 -2.77 -8.53 5.44
N SER A 157 -1.93 -9.33 6.08
CA SER A 157 -0.50 -9.02 6.19
C SER A 157 0.14 -8.88 4.80
N PRO A 158 1.30 -8.21 4.69
CA PRO A 158 2.05 -8.16 3.44
C PRO A 158 2.35 -9.54 2.85
N LEU A 159 2.52 -10.58 3.69
CA LEU A 159 2.72 -11.95 3.23
C LEU A 159 1.44 -12.59 2.68
N GLU A 160 0.28 -12.30 3.28
CA GLU A 160 -0.99 -12.71 2.70
C GLU A 160 -1.27 -12.03 1.37
N PHE A 161 -0.86 -10.76 1.22
CA PHE A 161 -0.91 -10.06 -0.05
C PHE A 161 0.00 -10.72 -1.09
N ALA A 162 1.26 -11.05 -0.72
CA ALA A 162 2.19 -11.75 -1.61
C ALA A 162 1.66 -13.13 -2.02
N ALA A 163 1.06 -13.87 -1.08
CA ALA A 163 0.41 -15.15 -1.38
C ALA A 163 -0.79 -14.99 -2.34
N ALA A 164 -1.59 -13.93 -2.16
CA ALA A 164 -2.69 -13.62 -3.07
C ALA A 164 -2.19 -13.28 -4.48
N ILE A 165 -1.11 -12.52 -4.61
CA ILE A 165 -0.44 -12.26 -5.89
C ILE A 165 -0.02 -13.57 -6.54
N TRP A 166 0.72 -14.42 -5.82
CA TRP A 166 1.09 -15.74 -6.34
C TRP A 166 -0.12 -16.51 -6.86
N ASN A 167 -1.15 -16.65 -6.06
CA ASN A 167 -2.32 -17.47 -6.39
C ASN A 167 -3.11 -16.94 -7.59
N LYS A 168 -3.08 -15.62 -7.85
CA LYS A 168 -3.92 -14.97 -8.87
C LYS A 168 -3.16 -14.62 -10.16
N VAL A 169 -1.86 -14.43 -10.09
CA VAL A 169 -1.08 -13.89 -11.22
C VAL A 169 -1.23 -14.67 -12.54
N PRO A 170 -1.30 -16.00 -12.60
CA PRO A 170 -1.49 -16.68 -13.87
C PRO A 170 -2.85 -16.38 -14.52
N ALA A 171 -3.92 -16.37 -13.72
CA ALA A 171 -5.25 -16.02 -14.24
C ALA A 171 -5.32 -14.55 -14.67
N LEU A 172 -4.64 -13.66 -13.95
CA LEU A 172 -4.52 -12.24 -14.32
C LEU A 172 -3.73 -12.09 -15.63
N ALA A 173 -2.58 -12.74 -15.77
CA ALA A 173 -1.79 -12.71 -16.99
C ALA A 173 -2.58 -13.20 -18.20
N GLN A 174 -3.31 -14.31 -18.05
CA GLN A 174 -4.17 -14.85 -19.10
C GLN A 174 -5.32 -13.89 -19.46
N ALA A 175 -5.97 -13.29 -18.47
CA ALA A 175 -7.05 -12.32 -18.69
C ALA A 175 -6.55 -11.03 -19.35
N MET A 176 -5.33 -10.58 -19.02
CA MET A 176 -4.67 -9.44 -19.64
C MET A 176 -4.29 -9.75 -21.09
N GLN A 177 -3.69 -10.89 -21.33
CA GLN A 177 -3.33 -11.34 -22.69
C GLN A 177 -4.56 -11.43 -23.61
N ALA A 178 -5.67 -11.99 -23.12
CA ALA A 178 -6.93 -12.07 -23.87
C ALA A 178 -7.51 -10.69 -24.24
N ARG A 179 -7.08 -9.63 -23.58
CA ARG A 179 -7.48 -8.23 -23.83
C ARG A 179 -6.38 -7.40 -24.52
N GLY A 180 -5.28 -8.00 -24.91
CA GLY A 180 -4.15 -7.30 -25.52
C GLY A 180 -3.45 -6.34 -24.53
N VAL A 181 -3.55 -6.60 -23.23
CA VAL A 181 -2.87 -5.83 -22.20
C VAL A 181 -1.61 -6.57 -21.77
N PRO A 182 -0.41 -6.01 -21.95
CA PRO A 182 0.80 -6.65 -21.48
C PRO A 182 0.85 -6.68 -19.95
N VAL A 183 1.34 -7.78 -19.38
CA VAL A 183 1.58 -7.85 -17.93
C VAL A 183 2.71 -6.88 -17.57
N PRO A 184 2.44 -5.82 -16.78
CA PRO A 184 3.47 -4.84 -16.46
C PRO A 184 4.51 -5.45 -15.52
N GLN A 185 5.76 -5.11 -15.72
CA GLN A 185 6.80 -5.38 -14.73
C GLN A 185 6.67 -4.36 -13.59
N LEU A 186 6.80 -4.85 -12.37
CA LEU A 186 6.72 -4.04 -11.15
C LEU A 186 8.02 -4.15 -10.36
N ARG A 187 8.70 -3.04 -10.19
CA ARG A 187 9.83 -2.95 -9.27
C ARG A 187 9.33 -3.05 -7.82
N PRO A 188 10.16 -3.46 -6.86
CA PRO A 188 9.76 -3.54 -5.45
C PRO A 188 9.18 -2.20 -4.92
N GLU A 189 9.77 -1.07 -5.31
CA GLU A 189 9.30 0.27 -4.92
C GLU A 189 7.92 0.57 -5.51
N GLU A 190 7.69 0.23 -6.78
CA GLU A 190 6.38 0.38 -7.44
C GLU A 190 5.31 -0.51 -6.77
N MET A 191 5.70 -1.71 -6.36
CA MET A 191 4.82 -2.60 -5.60
C MET A 191 4.49 -2.00 -4.23
N ALA A 192 5.48 -1.43 -3.53
CA ALA A 192 5.28 -0.73 -2.26
C ALA A 192 4.31 0.46 -2.41
N ASP A 193 4.50 1.27 -3.46
CA ASP A 193 3.65 2.43 -3.76
C ASP A 193 2.19 2.00 -4.05
N LEU A 194 1.99 0.95 -4.87
CA LEU A 194 0.67 0.39 -5.15
C LEU A 194 0.00 -0.13 -3.88
N VAL A 195 0.72 -0.85 -3.05
CA VAL A 195 0.22 -1.35 -1.76
C VAL A 195 -0.17 -0.16 -0.87
N ALA A 196 0.70 0.84 -0.73
CA ALA A 196 0.41 2.05 0.05
C ALA A 196 -0.85 2.76 -0.46
N TYR A 197 -1.04 2.85 -1.77
CA TYR A 197 -2.26 3.42 -2.36
C TYR A 197 -3.51 2.63 -1.96
N LEU A 198 -3.53 1.32 -2.17
CA LEU A 198 -4.67 0.47 -1.84
C LEU A 198 -5.01 0.52 -0.34
N TYR A 199 -3.99 0.55 0.51
CA TYR A 199 -4.18 0.73 1.95
C TYR A 199 -4.76 2.10 2.29
N SER A 200 -4.24 3.17 1.67
CA SER A 200 -4.71 4.53 1.93
C SER A 200 -6.18 4.74 1.55
N VAL A 201 -6.62 4.15 0.43
CA VAL A 201 -8.02 4.20 0.00
C VAL A 201 -8.94 3.54 1.02
N LYS A 202 -8.49 2.43 1.62
CA LYS A 202 -9.27 1.72 2.63
C LYS A 202 -9.30 2.42 3.98
N TYR A 203 -8.24 3.10 4.36
CA TYR A 203 -8.19 3.85 5.62
C TYR A 203 -9.25 4.95 5.67
N PHE A 204 -9.66 5.44 4.50
CA PHE A 204 -10.80 6.32 4.32
C PHE A 204 -11.97 5.52 3.72
N ALA A 205 -12.38 4.43 4.41
CA ALA A 205 -13.27 3.38 3.91
C ALA A 205 -14.66 3.87 3.44
N GLU A 206 -15.06 5.07 3.85
CA GLU A 206 -16.15 5.79 3.23
C GLU A 206 -15.59 7.06 2.59
N PRO A 207 -15.89 7.34 1.31
CA PRO A 207 -15.46 8.59 0.69
C PRO A 207 -15.97 9.76 1.50
N GLY A 208 -15.08 10.64 1.88
CA GLY A 208 -15.43 11.86 2.58
C GLY A 208 -16.35 12.73 1.70
N SER A 209 -17.31 13.37 2.33
CA SER A 209 -18.20 14.33 1.69
C SER A 209 -17.68 15.75 1.88
N VAL A 210 -17.47 16.47 0.78
CA VAL A 210 -17.08 17.89 0.82
C VAL A 210 -18.10 18.73 1.59
N SER A 211 -19.41 18.47 1.40
CA SER A 211 -20.47 19.19 2.09
C SER A 211 -20.48 18.93 3.60
N ARG A 212 -20.30 17.68 4.02
CA ARG A 212 -20.13 17.33 5.44
C ARG A 212 -18.84 17.93 6.01
N GLY A 213 -17.76 17.93 5.23
CA GLY A 213 -16.49 18.57 5.60
C GLY A 213 -16.66 20.07 5.86
N TRP A 214 -17.47 20.76 5.06
CA TRP A 214 -17.82 22.17 5.30
C TRP A 214 -18.57 22.34 6.60
N ALA A 215 -19.60 21.55 6.87
CA ALA A 215 -20.34 21.60 8.14
C ALA A 215 -19.38 21.37 9.32
N LEU A 216 -18.50 20.36 9.23
CA LEU A 216 -17.47 20.11 10.24
C LEU A 216 -16.52 21.28 10.45
N ALA A 217 -16.05 21.92 9.38
CA ALA A 217 -15.14 23.05 9.49
C ALA A 217 -15.79 24.24 10.23
N VAL A 218 -17.10 24.42 10.07
CA VAL A 218 -17.90 25.39 10.85
C VAL A 218 -18.04 24.91 12.29
N ASP A 219 -18.58 23.72 12.51
CA ASP A 219 -18.93 23.19 13.85
C ASP A 219 -17.70 23.00 14.75
N LYS A 220 -16.60 22.52 14.20
CA LYS A 220 -15.31 22.37 14.89
C LYS A 220 -14.53 23.68 15.02
N GLY A 221 -15.05 24.77 14.44
CA GLY A 221 -14.51 26.12 14.60
C GLY A 221 -13.27 26.46 13.76
N CYS A 222 -12.95 25.68 12.73
CA CYS A 222 -11.79 25.94 11.86
C CYS A 222 -11.90 27.31 11.18
N LEU A 223 -13.10 27.67 10.73
CA LEU A 223 -13.35 28.91 10.00
C LEU A 223 -13.39 30.18 10.89
N PHE A 224 -13.28 30.05 12.22
CA PHE A 224 -13.03 31.21 13.07
C PHE A 224 -11.65 31.83 12.79
N CYS A 225 -10.67 30.96 12.56
CA CYS A 225 -9.29 31.37 12.36
C CYS A 225 -8.89 31.37 10.88
N HIS A 226 -9.39 30.41 10.10
CA HIS A 226 -9.01 30.25 8.70
C HIS A 226 -10.02 30.90 7.75
N GLY A 227 -9.50 31.63 6.78
CA GLY A 227 -10.27 32.09 5.62
C GLY A 227 -10.24 31.05 4.50
N VAL A 228 -11.10 31.25 3.50
CA VAL A 228 -11.18 30.50 2.25
C VAL A 228 -11.37 31.45 1.08
N TYR A 229 -10.85 31.13 -0.08
CA TYR A 229 -10.99 31.93 -1.32
C TYR A 229 -10.58 33.41 -1.18
N GLY A 230 -9.57 33.69 -0.37
CA GLY A 230 -9.02 35.04 -0.19
C GLY A 230 -9.78 35.88 0.84
N GLU A 231 -10.63 35.29 1.67
CA GLU A 231 -11.29 35.98 2.78
C GLU A 231 -10.27 36.67 3.69
N ARG A 232 -10.42 37.99 3.88
CA ARG A 232 -9.49 38.78 4.69
C ARG A 232 -9.94 38.86 6.15
N GLY A 233 -9.03 39.26 7.01
CA GLY A 233 -9.33 39.53 8.43
C GLY A 233 -9.32 38.29 9.33
N LYS A 234 -8.89 37.15 8.84
CA LYS A 234 -8.72 35.92 9.65
C LYS A 234 -7.31 35.87 10.24
N PRO A 235 -7.15 35.39 11.49
CA PRO A 235 -5.85 35.32 12.17
C PRO A 235 -4.91 34.25 11.62
N ALA A 236 -5.43 33.25 10.87
CA ALA A 236 -4.66 32.17 10.29
C ALA A 236 -4.70 32.19 8.75
N SER A 237 -3.84 31.38 8.15
CA SER A 237 -3.71 31.28 6.69
C SER A 237 -5.01 30.80 6.01
N ASP A 238 -5.23 31.28 4.80
CA ASP A 238 -6.31 30.82 3.93
C ASP A 238 -6.10 29.35 3.54
N LEU A 239 -7.12 28.52 3.79
CA LEU A 239 -7.08 27.08 3.53
C LEU A 239 -6.94 26.75 2.04
N THR A 240 -7.42 27.60 1.14
CA THR A 240 -7.23 27.40 -0.31
C THR A 240 -5.77 27.58 -0.74
N ARG A 241 -4.95 28.24 0.08
CA ARG A 241 -3.52 28.47 -0.17
C ARG A 241 -2.60 27.54 0.62
N ALA A 242 -3.17 26.72 1.50
CA ALA A 242 -2.39 25.80 2.31
C ALA A 242 -1.70 24.75 1.43
N LYS A 243 -0.43 24.48 1.71
CA LYS A 243 0.37 23.47 0.99
C LYS A 243 0.28 22.13 1.71
N GLY A 244 0.41 21.02 0.95
CA GLY A 244 0.47 19.67 1.50
C GLY A 244 -0.88 19.08 1.90
N LEU A 245 -2.00 19.70 1.48
CA LEU A 245 -3.35 19.18 1.71
C LEU A 245 -3.87 18.31 0.56
N ASP A 246 -3.03 18.01 -0.40
CA ASP A 246 -3.31 17.20 -1.59
C ASP A 246 -3.30 15.69 -1.32
N SER A 247 -2.79 15.28 -0.18
CA SER A 247 -2.76 13.87 0.24
C SER A 247 -3.30 13.67 1.66
N PRO A 248 -3.87 12.49 1.98
CA PRO A 248 -4.29 12.16 3.34
C PRO A 248 -3.19 12.29 4.38
N ALA A 249 -1.98 11.82 4.07
CA ALA A 249 -0.82 11.94 4.95
C ALA A 249 -0.43 13.40 5.19
N GLY A 250 -0.51 14.24 4.16
CA GLY A 250 -0.29 15.68 4.26
C GLY A 250 -1.31 16.37 5.15
N VAL A 251 -2.61 16.00 5.03
CA VAL A 251 -3.67 16.50 5.91
C VAL A 251 -3.41 16.12 7.36
N VAL A 252 -3.09 14.83 7.63
CA VAL A 252 -2.80 14.35 9.00
C VAL A 252 -1.59 15.06 9.58
N ALA A 253 -0.49 15.18 8.82
CA ALA A 253 0.71 15.90 9.24
C ALA A 253 0.44 17.37 9.55
N SER A 254 -0.34 18.03 8.70
CA SER A 254 -0.71 19.43 8.90
C SER A 254 -1.54 19.62 10.15
N LEU A 255 -2.53 18.74 10.40
CA LEU A 255 -3.35 18.78 11.60
C LEU A 255 -2.54 18.49 12.87
N TRP A 256 -1.62 17.51 12.82
CA TRP A 256 -0.73 17.19 13.94
C TRP A 256 0.17 18.39 14.32
N ASN A 257 0.85 18.96 13.35
CA ASN A 257 1.72 20.11 13.58
C ASN A 257 0.94 21.34 14.05
N HIS A 258 -0.33 21.44 13.61
CA HIS A 258 -1.21 22.53 13.98
C HIS A 258 -1.74 22.40 15.42
N ALA A 259 -1.96 21.18 15.90
CA ALA A 259 -2.49 20.92 17.24
C ALA A 259 -1.62 21.50 18.38
N THR A 260 -0.31 21.67 18.11
CA THR A 260 0.65 22.24 19.08
C THR A 260 0.71 23.76 19.06
N VAL A 261 0.13 24.43 18.05
CA VAL A 261 0.22 25.87 17.81
C VAL A 261 -1.17 26.52 17.86
N THR A 262 -1.95 26.21 18.89
CA THR A 262 -3.25 26.86 19.07
C THR A 262 -3.07 28.30 19.53
N ALA A 263 -3.34 29.27 18.62
CA ALA A 263 -3.44 30.66 19.01
C ALA A 263 -4.61 30.86 20.00
N PRO A 264 -4.44 31.67 21.04
CA PRO A 264 -5.55 32.02 21.93
C PRO A 264 -6.64 32.74 21.14
N GLU A 265 -7.91 32.43 21.42
CA GLU A 265 -9.04 33.19 20.88
C GLU A 265 -8.96 34.67 21.30
N PRO A 266 -9.56 35.60 20.53
CA PRO A 266 -9.82 36.94 21.02
C PRO A 266 -10.58 36.86 22.34
N GLY A 267 -9.94 37.27 23.44
CA GLY A 267 -10.46 37.13 24.83
C GLY A 267 -9.74 36.11 25.70
N GLY A 268 -8.65 35.46 25.23
CA GLY A 268 -7.71 34.68 26.05
C GLY A 268 -8.20 33.27 26.43
N LYS A 269 -9.35 32.82 25.96
CA LYS A 269 -9.84 31.45 26.19
C LYS A 269 -9.13 30.47 25.22
N LYS A 270 -8.50 29.44 25.79
CA LYS A 270 -7.97 28.34 24.97
C LYS A 270 -9.13 27.42 24.57
N ARG A 271 -9.40 27.31 23.28
CA ARG A 271 -10.34 26.31 22.78
C ARG A 271 -9.66 24.95 22.79
N PRO A 272 -10.29 23.88 23.34
CA PRO A 272 -9.71 22.56 23.25
C PRO A 272 -9.60 22.12 21.80
N TRP A 273 -8.53 21.42 21.46
CA TRP A 273 -8.37 20.83 20.12
C TRP A 273 -9.53 19.88 19.83
N PRO A 274 -10.22 20.01 18.68
CA PRO A 274 -11.39 19.21 18.40
C PRO A 274 -11.02 17.73 18.22
N ALA A 275 -11.78 16.84 18.85
CA ALA A 275 -11.73 15.41 18.56
C ALA A 275 -12.48 15.10 17.27
N PHE A 276 -11.96 14.17 16.47
CA PHE A 276 -12.55 13.73 15.21
C PHE A 276 -12.82 12.23 15.24
N ARG A 277 -13.99 11.84 14.76
CA ARG A 277 -14.29 10.45 14.39
C ARG A 277 -13.64 10.11 13.05
N PRO A 278 -13.41 8.83 12.72
CA PRO A 278 -12.82 8.44 11.43
C PRO A 278 -13.54 9.03 10.21
N GLN A 279 -14.88 9.00 10.22
CA GLN A 279 -15.70 9.57 9.12
C GLN A 279 -15.57 11.10 9.04
N GLU A 280 -15.51 11.78 10.18
CA GLU A 280 -15.30 13.23 10.23
C GLU A 280 -13.93 13.61 9.64
N MET A 281 -12.91 12.80 9.87
CA MET A 281 -11.58 12.98 9.24
C MET A 281 -11.62 12.77 7.73
N ALA A 282 -12.40 11.79 7.24
CA ALA A 282 -12.58 11.58 5.81
C ALA A 282 -13.30 12.78 5.17
N ASP A 283 -14.36 13.28 5.80
CA ASP A 283 -15.12 14.43 5.33
C ASP A 283 -14.27 15.70 5.32
N LEU A 284 -13.52 15.95 6.39
CA LEU A 284 -12.58 17.08 6.45
C LEU A 284 -11.49 16.97 5.40
N GLY A 285 -10.92 15.77 5.22
CA GLY A 285 -9.91 15.48 4.19
C GLY A 285 -10.46 15.78 2.78
N ALA A 286 -11.70 15.35 2.47
CA ALA A 286 -12.34 15.62 1.20
C ALA A 286 -12.51 17.13 0.96
N LEU A 287 -12.92 17.88 1.97
CA LEU A 287 -13.01 19.35 1.89
C LEU A 287 -11.64 19.95 1.59
N LEU A 288 -10.64 19.67 2.41
CA LEU A 288 -9.30 20.28 2.29
C LEU A 288 -8.67 19.98 0.93
N GLN A 289 -8.81 18.74 0.44
CA GLN A 289 -8.36 18.37 -0.91
C GLN A 289 -9.13 19.12 -2.02
N SER A 290 -10.44 19.33 -1.86
CA SER A 290 -11.22 20.07 -2.84
C SER A 290 -10.79 21.55 -2.92
N LEU A 291 -10.48 22.15 -1.77
CA LEU A 291 -9.96 23.52 -1.69
C LEU A 291 -8.58 23.64 -2.35
N GLY A 292 -7.69 22.63 -2.17
CA GLY A 292 -6.39 22.58 -2.80
C GLY A 292 -6.46 22.44 -4.33
N ARG A 293 -7.43 21.69 -4.85
CA ARG A 293 -7.65 21.50 -6.31
C ARG A 293 -8.22 22.73 -7.00
N ALA A 294 -9.08 23.50 -6.32
CA ALA A 294 -9.63 24.73 -6.88
C ALA A 294 -8.56 25.76 -7.29
N ARG A 295 -7.33 25.60 -6.79
CA ARG A 295 -6.16 26.41 -7.16
C ARG A 295 -5.53 26.02 -8.51
N GLN A 296 -5.80 24.83 -9.02
CA GLN A 296 -5.15 24.28 -10.23
C GLN A 296 -5.96 24.54 -11.51
N ILE A 297 -7.10 25.20 -11.39
CA ILE A 297 -7.89 25.64 -12.55
C ILE A 297 -7.41 27.05 -12.90
N PRO A 298 -6.77 27.23 -14.09
CA PRO A 298 -6.23 28.52 -14.52
C PRO A 298 -7.31 29.59 -14.71
#